data_c2b51fc39a518232b1a3ae684104067c
#
_entry.id   c2b51fc39a518232b1a3ae684104067c
#
_cell.length_a   1.000
_cell.length_b   1.000
_cell.length_c   1.000
_cell.angle_alpha   90.00
_cell.angle_beta   90.00
_cell.angle_gamma   90.00
#
_symmetry.space_group_name_H-M   'P 1'
#
loop_
_entity.id
_entity.type
_entity.pdbx_description
1 polymer ?
#
loop_
_entity_poly.entity_id
_entity_poly.type
_entity_poly.pdbx_seq_one_letter_code
_entity_poly.pdbx_strand_id
1 'polypeptide(L)'
;MNELFRSLDGPLSRTVHVNGQSYLYFGGTAYLGIPQNPDFIALHTEGIKKFGLNNGTSRSNNIQLGIYDEAEYVAAKRFSAESALISSSGYLAAQLTVQTLECFGQIIFAPSTHPALWLDGKPQPPASSFAEWKEKVVAKINSVSQKNWVLISNSMNNLIPEIYNFEFLQYIHHDKNILLIVDDSHGIGVNNKGLSAFTDLIKLKNVECILVASMAKALGVDAGLVLGSEKMIRRLKQSNTFVGASPPSAAALYAFIHGEKIYHQAWEKLQHNMAHFEAAIDLTFEYERGFPAYLIQRHHLVKELMSQNILISSFPYPNPDSEPVTRIVLSSWHEPEDINAIITAIKN
;
A
#
# COMPACT_ATOMS: atom_id res chain seq x y z
N MET A 1 2.73 -6.17 -24.39
CA MET A 1 3.46 -6.84 -23.27
C MET A 1 3.89 -8.20 -23.76
N ASN A 2 5.16 -8.58 -23.58
CA ASN A 2 5.68 -9.83 -24.12
C ASN A 2 5.07 -10.99 -23.31
N GLU A 3 4.38 -11.94 -23.97
CA GLU A 3 3.76 -13.13 -23.34
C GLU A 3 4.78 -13.97 -22.55
N LEU A 4 6.05 -13.85 -22.92
CA LEU A 4 7.19 -14.49 -22.27
C LEU A 4 7.23 -14.29 -20.74
N PHE A 5 6.77 -13.14 -20.23
CA PHE A 5 6.84 -12.81 -18.80
C PHE A 5 5.53 -13.03 -18.05
N ARG A 6 4.55 -13.73 -18.64
CA ARG A 6 3.26 -14.02 -18.00
C ARG A 6 3.20 -15.40 -17.32
N SER A 7 4.19 -16.25 -17.54
CA SER A 7 4.22 -17.64 -17.06
C SER A 7 5.58 -17.96 -16.45
N LEU A 8 5.93 -17.23 -15.40
CA LEU A 8 7.18 -17.44 -14.67
C LEU A 8 7.07 -18.70 -13.81
N ASP A 9 8.08 -19.54 -13.84
CA ASP A 9 8.21 -20.74 -12.99
C ASP A 9 9.19 -20.46 -11.84
N GLY A 10 8.98 -19.36 -11.14
CA GLY A 10 9.79 -18.92 -10.00
C GLY A 10 9.27 -17.65 -9.37
N PRO A 11 9.81 -17.27 -8.22
CA PRO A 11 9.36 -16.10 -7.50
C PRO A 11 9.75 -14.80 -8.21
N LEU A 12 8.94 -13.76 -8.03
CA LEU A 12 9.37 -12.39 -8.29
C LEU A 12 10.37 -11.99 -7.20
N SER A 13 11.57 -11.61 -7.61
CA SER A 13 12.66 -11.24 -6.71
C SER A 13 13.56 -10.18 -7.35
N ARG A 14 14.75 -9.98 -6.80
CA ARG A 14 15.84 -9.18 -7.39
C ARG A 14 16.08 -9.52 -8.88
N THR A 15 16.01 -10.82 -9.21
CA THR A 15 16.14 -11.32 -10.57
C THR A 15 14.93 -12.19 -10.93
N VAL A 16 14.60 -12.18 -12.22
CA VAL A 16 13.58 -13.05 -12.83
C VAL A 16 14.25 -13.92 -13.87
N HIS A 17 13.92 -15.23 -13.87
CA HIS A 17 14.49 -16.19 -14.79
C HIS A 17 13.43 -16.65 -15.81
N VAL A 18 13.74 -16.54 -17.09
CA VAL A 18 12.85 -16.94 -18.19
C VAL A 18 13.66 -17.60 -19.28
N ASN A 19 13.31 -18.82 -19.68
CA ASN A 19 13.96 -19.57 -20.77
C ASN A 19 15.49 -19.61 -20.67
N GLY A 20 16.03 -19.80 -19.45
CA GLY A 20 17.47 -19.85 -19.18
C GLY A 20 18.18 -18.49 -19.13
N GLN A 21 17.44 -17.39 -19.36
CA GLN A 21 17.96 -16.02 -19.25
C GLN A 21 17.58 -15.40 -17.91
N SER A 22 18.53 -14.71 -17.27
CA SER A 22 18.33 -13.92 -16.03
C SER A 22 18.16 -12.46 -16.37
N TYR A 23 17.17 -11.82 -15.72
CA TYR A 23 16.91 -10.40 -15.86
C TYR A 23 16.92 -9.74 -14.47
N LEU A 24 17.57 -8.61 -14.30
CA LEU A 24 17.38 -7.74 -13.15
C LEU A 24 15.96 -7.17 -13.19
N TYR A 25 15.26 -7.16 -12.05
CA TYR A 25 13.86 -6.77 -12.01
C TYR A 25 13.61 -5.53 -11.15
N PHE A 26 13.32 -4.42 -11.79
CA PHE A 26 13.00 -3.12 -11.20
C PHE A 26 11.51 -2.81 -11.34
N GLY A 27 10.68 -3.66 -10.76
CA GLY A 27 9.21 -3.55 -10.85
C GLY A 27 8.49 -4.15 -9.65
N GLY A 28 7.16 -4.19 -9.75
CA GLY A 28 6.30 -4.72 -8.69
C GLY A 28 6.12 -3.75 -7.52
N THR A 29 5.69 -4.28 -6.38
CA THR A 29 5.35 -3.50 -5.19
C THR A 29 5.95 -4.07 -3.90
N ALA A 30 6.86 -5.06 -3.99
CA ALA A 30 7.57 -5.62 -2.85
C ALA A 30 8.72 -4.70 -2.41
N TYR A 31 8.39 -3.48 -2.04
CA TYR A 31 9.35 -2.39 -1.78
C TYR A 31 10.42 -2.75 -0.76
N LEU A 32 10.07 -3.50 0.29
CA LEU A 32 11.01 -3.95 1.32
C LEU A 32 11.62 -5.32 1.04
N GLY A 33 11.37 -5.93 -0.13
CA GLY A 33 11.94 -7.23 -0.50
C GLY A 33 11.59 -8.39 0.45
N ILE A 34 10.64 -8.20 1.33
CA ILE A 34 10.26 -9.14 2.40
C ILE A 34 9.91 -10.53 1.89
N PRO A 35 9.17 -10.69 0.76
CA PRO A 35 8.81 -12.05 0.28
C PRO A 35 10.01 -12.96 -0.02
N GLN A 36 11.21 -12.39 -0.22
CA GLN A 36 12.45 -13.13 -0.49
C GLN A 36 13.50 -12.95 0.62
N ASN A 37 13.15 -12.30 1.72
CA ASN A 37 14.06 -12.14 2.85
C ASN A 37 14.21 -13.47 3.60
N PRO A 38 15.43 -14.05 3.72
CA PRO A 38 15.63 -15.38 4.30
C PRO A 38 15.23 -15.44 5.78
N ASP A 39 15.46 -14.38 6.55
CA ASP A 39 15.12 -14.35 7.97
C ASP A 39 13.59 -14.27 8.15
N PHE A 40 12.89 -13.54 7.27
CA PHE A 40 11.43 -13.49 7.29
C PHE A 40 10.80 -14.84 6.88
N ILE A 41 11.38 -15.50 5.88
CA ILE A 41 10.99 -16.86 5.47
C ILE A 41 11.20 -17.85 6.62
N ALA A 42 12.31 -17.74 7.36
CA ALA A 42 12.57 -18.57 8.53
C ALA A 42 11.49 -18.36 9.61
N LEU A 43 11.13 -17.11 9.93
CA LEU A 43 10.03 -16.80 10.86
C LEU A 43 8.68 -17.36 10.37
N HIS A 44 8.39 -17.23 9.08
CA HIS A 44 7.17 -17.80 8.51
C HIS A 44 7.14 -19.32 8.62
N THR A 45 8.28 -19.98 8.35
CA THR A 45 8.43 -21.44 8.51
C THR A 45 8.24 -21.88 9.96
N GLU A 46 8.76 -21.12 10.92
CA GLU A 46 8.52 -21.36 12.35
C GLU A 46 7.03 -21.21 12.68
N GLY A 47 6.38 -20.17 12.16
CA GLY A 47 4.94 -19.99 12.27
C GLY A 47 4.13 -21.16 11.72
N ILE A 48 4.52 -21.75 10.58
CA ILE A 48 3.88 -22.95 10.02
C ILE A 48 4.03 -24.13 10.98
N LYS A 49 5.21 -24.35 11.57
CA LYS A 49 5.43 -25.43 12.54
C LYS A 49 4.56 -25.26 13.79
N LYS A 50 4.31 -24.01 14.22
CA LYS A 50 3.54 -23.69 15.44
C LYS A 50 2.03 -23.71 15.22
N PHE A 51 1.54 -23.19 14.10
CA PHE A 51 0.10 -22.95 13.86
C PHE A 51 -0.49 -23.77 12.72
N GLY A 52 0.32 -24.52 11.96
CA GLY A 52 -0.12 -25.21 10.74
C GLY A 52 -0.32 -24.25 9.56
N LEU A 53 -0.77 -24.80 8.44
CA LEU A 53 -1.03 -24.04 7.20
C LEU A 53 -2.35 -23.28 7.26
N ASN A 54 -3.38 -23.90 7.85
CA ASN A 54 -4.73 -23.36 7.92
C ASN A 54 -5.44 -23.95 9.14
N ASN A 55 -6.39 -23.22 9.70
CA ASN A 55 -7.12 -23.65 10.91
C ASN A 55 -8.61 -23.91 10.65
N GLY A 56 -9.09 -23.75 9.40
CA GLY A 56 -10.45 -24.12 8.98
C GLY A 56 -11.58 -23.39 9.72
N THR A 57 -11.32 -22.20 10.27
CA THR A 57 -12.28 -21.46 11.09
C THR A 57 -12.30 -19.99 10.76
N SER A 58 -13.47 -19.34 10.96
CA SER A 58 -13.62 -17.89 10.85
C SER A 58 -13.35 -17.17 12.18
N ARG A 59 -13.26 -15.84 12.14
CA ARG A 59 -13.08 -15.00 13.35
C ARG A 59 -14.30 -14.97 14.29
N SER A 60 -15.42 -15.59 13.92
CA SER A 60 -16.62 -15.72 14.75
C SER A 60 -16.72 -17.04 15.54
N ASN A 61 -15.79 -17.98 15.32
CA ASN A 61 -15.79 -19.23 16.04
C ASN A 61 -15.51 -19.02 17.55
N ASN A 62 -16.09 -19.87 18.41
CA ASN A 62 -15.89 -19.80 19.87
C ASN A 62 -14.48 -20.28 20.31
N ILE A 63 -13.74 -20.97 19.43
CA ILE A 63 -12.35 -21.35 19.65
C ILE A 63 -11.49 -20.58 18.65
N GLN A 64 -10.60 -19.74 19.16
CA GLN A 64 -9.78 -18.81 18.38
C GLN A 64 -8.30 -18.99 18.70
N LEU A 65 -7.45 -18.70 17.72
CA LEU A 65 -6.03 -18.54 17.97
C LEU A 65 -5.75 -17.12 18.47
N GLY A 66 -5.03 -16.98 19.58
CA GLY A 66 -4.66 -15.69 20.16
C GLY A 66 -3.76 -14.83 19.27
N ILE A 67 -3.11 -15.43 18.28
CA ILE A 67 -2.19 -14.72 17.36
C ILE A 67 -2.88 -13.63 16.55
N TYR A 68 -4.17 -13.75 16.26
CA TYR A 68 -4.92 -12.73 15.53
C TYR A 68 -5.02 -11.43 16.34
N ASP A 69 -5.39 -11.54 17.61
CA ASP A 69 -5.50 -10.39 18.50
C ASP A 69 -4.11 -9.81 18.82
N GLU A 70 -3.09 -10.68 18.96
CA GLU A 70 -1.70 -10.27 19.13
C GLU A 70 -1.20 -9.47 17.91
N ALA A 71 -1.46 -9.95 16.70
CA ALA A 71 -1.06 -9.26 15.47
C ALA A 71 -1.76 -7.89 15.31
N GLU A 72 -3.05 -7.81 15.64
CA GLU A 72 -3.80 -6.55 15.65
C GLU A 72 -3.24 -5.57 16.71
N TYR A 73 -2.92 -6.06 17.91
CA TYR A 73 -2.26 -5.25 18.94
C TYR A 73 -0.89 -4.74 18.49
N VAL A 74 -0.05 -5.62 17.93
CA VAL A 74 1.27 -5.24 17.41
C VAL A 74 1.15 -4.24 16.26
N ALA A 75 0.19 -4.42 15.36
CA ALA A 75 -0.05 -3.48 14.27
C ALA A 75 -0.49 -2.11 14.79
N ALA A 76 -1.45 -2.06 15.71
CA ALA A 76 -1.90 -0.81 16.32
C ALA A 76 -0.74 -0.06 16.97
N LYS A 77 0.10 -0.77 17.77
CA LYS A 77 1.26 -0.19 18.44
C LYS A 77 2.32 0.29 17.45
N ARG A 78 2.67 -0.53 16.45
CA ARG A 78 3.70 -0.22 15.43
C ARG A 78 3.34 1.02 14.62
N PHE A 79 2.08 1.17 14.26
CA PHE A 79 1.59 2.27 13.41
C PHE A 79 0.88 3.38 14.19
N SER A 80 1.04 3.42 15.53
CA SER A 80 0.54 4.50 16.40
C SER A 80 -0.97 4.72 16.32
N ALA A 81 -1.76 3.66 16.06
CA ALA A 81 -3.21 3.67 16.10
C ALA A 81 -3.73 3.24 17.49
N GLU A 82 -4.96 3.64 17.82
CA GLU A 82 -5.64 3.19 19.05
C GLU A 82 -5.99 1.70 18.96
N SER A 83 -6.41 1.25 17.77
CA SER A 83 -6.82 -0.13 17.53
C SER A 83 -6.57 -0.53 16.08
N ALA A 84 -6.54 -1.84 15.81
CA ALA A 84 -6.40 -2.38 14.48
C ALA A 84 -7.35 -3.58 14.24
N LEU A 85 -7.58 -3.85 12.95
CA LEU A 85 -8.27 -5.04 12.45
C LEU A 85 -7.45 -5.62 11.31
N ILE A 86 -7.26 -6.94 11.31
CA ILE A 86 -6.58 -7.66 10.23
C ILE A 86 -7.55 -8.60 9.53
N SER A 87 -7.63 -8.48 8.21
CA SER A 87 -8.44 -9.30 7.30
C SER A 87 -7.56 -10.09 6.33
N SER A 88 -8.16 -10.99 5.53
CA SER A 88 -7.41 -11.87 4.61
C SER A 88 -6.81 -11.15 3.39
N SER A 89 -7.17 -9.93 3.09
CA SER A 89 -6.55 -9.15 2.00
C SER A 89 -6.79 -7.66 2.15
N GLY A 90 -5.94 -6.84 1.52
CA GLY A 90 -6.12 -5.39 1.44
C GLY A 90 -7.44 -4.99 0.76
N TYR A 91 -7.85 -5.71 -0.29
CA TYR A 91 -9.12 -5.48 -0.95
C TYR A 91 -10.30 -5.69 0.03
N LEU A 92 -10.28 -6.78 0.79
CA LEU A 92 -11.31 -7.05 1.79
C LEU A 92 -11.33 -5.99 2.89
N ALA A 93 -10.16 -5.57 3.40
CA ALA A 93 -10.04 -4.49 4.37
C ALA A 93 -10.69 -3.19 3.87
N ALA A 94 -10.40 -2.81 2.62
CA ALA A 94 -10.95 -1.63 1.99
C ALA A 94 -12.48 -1.73 1.82
N GLN A 95 -12.98 -2.81 1.22
CA GLN A 95 -14.42 -3.01 0.99
C GLN A 95 -15.22 -3.12 2.29
N LEU A 96 -14.71 -3.87 3.27
CA LEU A 96 -15.28 -3.95 4.60
C LEU A 96 -15.44 -2.55 5.23
N THR A 97 -14.40 -1.72 5.11
CA THR A 97 -14.38 -0.39 5.72
C THR A 97 -15.38 0.54 5.04
N VAL A 98 -15.32 0.65 3.71
CA VAL A 98 -16.19 1.60 2.99
C VAL A 98 -17.66 1.20 3.08
N GLN A 99 -18.00 -0.09 2.94
CA GLN A 99 -19.38 -0.58 3.04
C GLN A 99 -19.97 -0.43 4.45
N THR A 100 -19.18 -0.67 5.50
CA THR A 100 -19.67 -0.54 6.89
C THR A 100 -19.87 0.92 7.29
N LEU A 101 -19.10 1.83 6.73
CA LEU A 101 -19.02 3.22 7.17
C LEU A 101 -19.66 4.22 6.20
N GLU A 102 -20.17 3.79 5.04
CA GLU A 102 -20.85 4.67 4.08
C GLU A 102 -22.04 5.42 4.70
N CYS A 103 -22.71 4.81 5.67
CA CYS A 103 -23.86 5.41 6.38
C CYS A 103 -23.49 6.57 7.33
N PHE A 104 -22.18 6.85 7.52
CA PHE A 104 -21.73 7.96 8.38
C PHE A 104 -22.13 9.32 7.81
N GLY A 105 -22.09 9.50 6.48
CA GLY A 105 -22.40 10.79 5.86
C GLY A 105 -22.35 10.78 4.34
N GLN A 106 -22.38 11.96 3.75
CA GLN A 106 -22.24 12.12 2.30
C GLN A 106 -20.80 11.83 1.87
N ILE A 107 -20.65 10.97 0.87
CA ILE A 107 -19.35 10.51 0.39
C ILE A 107 -18.78 11.47 -0.66
N ILE A 108 -17.49 11.76 -0.54
CA ILE A 108 -16.69 12.45 -1.56
C ILE A 108 -15.40 11.65 -1.77
N PHE A 109 -15.14 11.26 -3.02
CA PHE A 109 -13.90 10.61 -3.42
C PHE A 109 -12.85 11.64 -3.81
N ALA A 110 -11.61 11.42 -3.39
CA ALA A 110 -10.44 12.13 -3.88
C ALA A 110 -10.04 11.62 -5.29
N PRO A 111 -9.26 12.40 -6.05
CA PRO A 111 -8.68 11.95 -7.32
C PRO A 111 -7.90 10.64 -7.16
N SER A 112 -7.88 9.84 -8.22
CA SER A 112 -7.08 8.61 -8.31
C SER A 112 -7.31 7.58 -7.19
N THR A 113 -8.48 7.61 -6.51
CA THR A 113 -8.81 6.59 -5.51
C THR A 113 -8.80 5.20 -6.12
N HIS A 114 -8.18 4.26 -5.40
CA HIS A 114 -8.07 2.87 -5.85
C HIS A 114 -9.45 2.20 -5.94
N PRO A 115 -9.72 1.36 -6.96
CA PRO A 115 -11.01 0.67 -7.12
C PRO A 115 -11.46 -0.16 -5.91
N ALA A 116 -10.53 -0.62 -5.07
CA ALA A 116 -10.86 -1.30 -3.82
C ALA A 116 -11.65 -0.43 -2.82
N LEU A 117 -11.61 0.90 -2.96
CA LEU A 117 -12.38 1.83 -2.12
C LEU A 117 -13.76 2.18 -2.71
N TRP A 118 -14.09 1.69 -3.91
CA TRP A 118 -15.33 2.08 -4.57
C TRP A 118 -16.50 1.28 -4.04
N LEU A 119 -17.59 1.98 -3.81
CA LEU A 119 -18.91 1.42 -3.50
C LEU A 119 -19.68 1.17 -4.80
N ASP A 120 -20.80 0.49 -4.71
CA ASP A 120 -21.67 0.06 -5.82
C ASP A 120 -21.57 0.88 -7.11
N GLY A 121 -21.23 0.21 -8.18
CA GLY A 121 -21.01 0.85 -9.46
C GLY A 121 -19.58 1.37 -9.62
N LYS A 122 -19.40 2.30 -10.52
CA LYS A 122 -18.10 2.92 -10.77
C LYS A 122 -18.18 4.38 -10.33
N PRO A 123 -17.77 4.72 -9.09
CA PRO A 123 -17.57 6.11 -8.77
C PRO A 123 -16.58 6.67 -9.79
N GLN A 124 -16.84 7.87 -10.25
CA GLN A 124 -15.89 8.56 -11.10
C GLN A 124 -15.09 9.51 -10.19
N PRO A 125 -13.85 9.13 -9.81
CA PRO A 125 -12.98 10.06 -9.13
C PRO A 125 -12.87 11.33 -9.98
N PRO A 126 -12.84 12.51 -9.38
CA PRO A 126 -12.71 13.74 -10.14
C PRO A 126 -11.40 13.72 -10.94
N ALA A 127 -11.46 14.14 -12.20
CA ALA A 127 -10.29 14.31 -13.08
C ALA A 127 -9.54 15.62 -12.75
N SER A 128 -9.26 15.86 -11.48
CA SER A 128 -8.53 17.05 -11.00
C SER A 128 -7.27 16.62 -10.25
N SER A 129 -6.31 17.52 -10.09
CA SER A 129 -5.20 17.31 -9.18
C SER A 129 -5.71 17.21 -7.73
N PHE A 130 -4.91 16.59 -6.86
CA PHE A 130 -5.24 16.56 -5.43
C PHE A 130 -5.24 17.96 -4.82
N ALA A 131 -4.37 18.85 -5.30
CA ALA A 131 -4.32 20.25 -4.89
C ALA A 131 -5.64 20.99 -5.17
N GLU A 132 -6.15 20.90 -6.39
CA GLU A 132 -7.45 21.51 -6.75
C GLU A 132 -8.62 20.86 -6.00
N TRP A 133 -8.59 19.56 -5.79
CA TRP A 133 -9.61 18.84 -5.07
C TRP A 133 -9.72 19.29 -3.62
N LYS A 134 -8.59 19.49 -2.91
CA LYS A 134 -8.56 20.00 -1.54
C LYS A 134 -9.36 21.30 -1.38
N GLU A 135 -9.11 22.25 -2.25
CA GLU A 135 -9.78 23.56 -2.20
C GLU A 135 -11.29 23.43 -2.46
N LYS A 136 -11.66 22.68 -3.50
CA LYS A 136 -13.06 22.45 -3.88
C LYS A 136 -13.84 21.71 -2.78
N VAL A 137 -13.24 20.72 -2.12
CA VAL A 137 -13.92 19.93 -1.07
C VAL A 137 -14.15 20.76 0.18
N VAL A 138 -13.18 21.58 0.60
CA VAL A 138 -13.35 22.50 1.75
C VAL A 138 -14.47 23.51 1.47
N ALA A 139 -14.43 24.16 0.31
CA ALA A 139 -15.47 25.11 -0.08
C ALA A 139 -16.85 24.45 -0.12
N LYS A 140 -16.96 23.27 -0.72
CA LYS A 140 -18.23 22.51 -0.82
C LYS A 140 -18.78 22.15 0.57
N ILE A 141 -17.96 21.59 1.45
CA ILE A 141 -18.40 21.15 2.79
C ILE A 141 -18.86 22.33 3.62
N ASN A 142 -18.14 23.45 3.57
CA ASN A 142 -18.45 24.65 4.34
C ASN A 142 -19.69 25.39 3.82
N SER A 143 -20.03 25.29 2.54
CA SER A 143 -21.13 26.03 1.91
C SER A 143 -22.53 25.44 2.13
N VAL A 144 -22.63 24.19 2.59
CA VAL A 144 -23.92 23.47 2.70
C VAL A 144 -24.27 23.13 4.14
N SER A 145 -25.58 22.91 4.42
CA SER A 145 -26.06 22.55 5.76
C SER A 145 -25.73 21.12 6.20
N GLN A 146 -25.38 20.22 5.27
CA GLN A 146 -24.96 18.85 5.57
C GLN A 146 -23.82 18.83 6.59
N LYS A 147 -23.97 18.02 7.65
CA LYS A 147 -22.98 17.98 8.74
C LYS A 147 -22.02 16.82 8.66
N ASN A 148 -22.45 15.65 8.22
CA ASN A 148 -21.65 14.43 8.25
C ASN A 148 -21.12 14.08 6.85
N TRP A 149 -19.82 13.87 6.73
CA TRP A 149 -19.13 13.63 5.47
C TRP A 149 -18.18 12.44 5.58
N VAL A 150 -18.06 11.68 4.52
CA VAL A 150 -17.05 10.63 4.34
C VAL A 150 -16.13 11.04 3.20
N LEU A 151 -14.88 11.32 3.53
CA LEU A 151 -13.85 11.58 2.53
C LEU A 151 -13.05 10.31 2.31
N ILE A 152 -12.96 9.86 1.06
CA ILE A 152 -12.26 8.64 0.68
C ILE A 152 -11.09 9.01 -0.22
N SER A 153 -9.87 8.64 0.17
CA SER A 153 -8.63 8.97 -0.54
C SER A 153 -7.62 7.84 -0.44
N ASN A 154 -6.59 7.89 -1.28
CA ASN A 154 -5.33 7.20 -1.00
C ASN A 154 -4.44 8.10 -0.14
N SER A 155 -3.40 7.55 0.49
CA SER A 155 -2.34 8.33 1.15
C SER A 155 -1.40 8.97 0.13
N MET A 156 -1.38 8.43 -1.09
CA MET A 156 -0.53 8.89 -2.18
C MET A 156 -1.07 8.43 -3.55
N ASN A 157 -0.71 9.14 -4.60
CA ASN A 157 -0.79 8.64 -5.95
C ASN A 157 0.49 7.86 -6.28
N ASN A 158 0.37 6.55 -6.44
CA ASN A 158 1.52 5.69 -6.73
C ASN A 158 1.83 5.57 -8.24
N LEU A 159 0.96 6.06 -9.10
CA LEU A 159 1.14 6.02 -10.56
C LEU A 159 1.95 7.23 -11.04
N ILE A 160 1.56 8.41 -10.58
CA ILE A 160 2.34 9.65 -10.67
C ILE A 160 2.72 9.95 -9.23
N PRO A 161 3.96 9.61 -8.79
CA PRO A 161 4.30 9.63 -7.37
C PRO A 161 4.06 10.99 -6.73
N GLU A 162 3.09 11.06 -5.82
CA GLU A 162 2.71 12.27 -5.08
C GLU A 162 2.17 11.84 -3.71
N ILE A 163 2.80 12.24 -2.63
CA ILE A 163 2.32 11.99 -1.25
C ILE A 163 1.27 13.05 -0.91
N TYR A 164 0.10 12.61 -0.44
CA TYR A 164 -1.02 13.49 -0.13
C TYR A 164 -0.95 13.99 1.32
N ASN A 165 -1.17 15.30 1.49
CA ASN A 165 -1.24 15.96 2.78
C ASN A 165 -2.70 16.31 3.12
N PHE A 166 -3.16 15.91 4.31
CA PHE A 166 -4.52 16.10 4.79
C PHE A 166 -4.69 17.29 5.77
N GLU A 167 -3.69 18.14 5.93
CA GLU A 167 -3.76 19.33 6.81
C GLU A 167 -4.87 20.31 6.41
N PHE A 168 -5.30 20.30 5.14
CA PHE A 168 -6.40 21.14 4.66
C PHE A 168 -7.72 20.91 5.43
N LEU A 169 -7.89 19.78 6.12
CA LEU A 169 -9.07 19.49 6.93
C LEU A 169 -9.25 20.47 8.09
N GLN A 170 -8.20 21.16 8.53
CA GLN A 170 -8.27 22.22 9.54
C GLN A 170 -9.12 23.42 9.09
N TYR A 171 -9.30 23.60 7.78
CA TYR A 171 -10.12 24.69 7.21
C TYR A 171 -11.60 24.32 7.06
N ILE A 172 -11.99 23.11 7.41
CA ILE A 172 -13.38 22.68 7.48
C ILE A 172 -13.98 23.19 8.82
N HIS A 173 -15.17 23.76 8.74
CA HIS A 173 -15.86 24.28 9.94
C HIS A 173 -16.07 23.18 10.98
N HIS A 174 -15.90 23.51 12.27
CA HIS A 174 -15.96 22.55 13.38
C HIS A 174 -17.34 21.98 13.68
N ASP A 175 -18.40 22.54 13.11
CA ASP A 175 -19.74 21.96 13.16
C ASP A 175 -19.96 20.82 12.14
N LYS A 176 -18.98 20.54 11.28
CA LYS A 176 -18.95 19.44 10.33
C LYS A 176 -18.20 18.26 10.91
N ASN A 177 -18.75 17.07 10.79
CA ASN A 177 -18.13 15.82 11.20
C ASN A 177 -17.57 15.12 9.97
N ILE A 178 -16.29 14.85 9.98
CA ILE A 178 -15.57 14.23 8.88
C ILE A 178 -15.12 12.83 9.29
N LEU A 179 -15.45 11.83 8.48
CA LEU A 179 -14.80 10.54 8.48
C LEU A 179 -13.84 10.49 7.29
N LEU A 180 -12.55 10.46 7.57
CA LEU A 180 -11.51 10.32 6.54
C LEU A 180 -11.09 8.86 6.44
N ILE A 181 -11.26 8.23 5.28
CA ILE A 181 -10.79 6.87 4.95
C ILE A 181 -9.64 7.00 3.98
N VAL A 182 -8.45 6.50 4.36
CA VAL A 182 -7.22 6.60 3.58
C VAL A 182 -6.69 5.22 3.26
N ASP A 183 -6.46 4.92 1.97
CA ASP A 183 -5.73 3.73 1.54
C ASP A 183 -4.23 4.03 1.50
N ASP A 184 -3.48 3.38 2.38
CA ASP A 184 -2.03 3.50 2.51
C ASP A 184 -1.28 2.26 1.99
N SER A 185 -1.91 1.47 1.12
CA SER A 185 -1.33 0.21 0.61
C SER A 185 0.04 0.36 -0.04
N HIS A 186 0.38 1.54 -0.53
CA HIS A 186 1.68 1.83 -1.13
C HIS A 186 2.64 2.57 -0.18
N GLY A 187 2.12 3.26 0.83
CA GLY A 187 2.93 4.03 1.78
C GLY A 187 3.34 3.25 3.02
N ILE A 188 2.47 2.33 3.50
CA ILE A 188 2.76 1.55 4.71
C ILE A 188 4.07 0.74 4.58
N GLY A 189 4.92 0.83 5.60
CA GLY A 189 6.26 0.20 5.59
C GLY A 189 7.31 0.96 4.77
N VAL A 190 6.93 1.99 4.01
CA VAL A 190 7.84 2.76 3.13
C VAL A 190 7.94 4.20 3.60
N ASN A 191 6.81 4.93 3.61
CA ASN A 191 6.75 6.33 4.00
C ASN A 191 6.89 6.48 5.53
N ASN A 192 7.04 7.72 6.00
CA ASN A 192 7.09 8.04 7.44
C ASN A 192 8.08 7.15 8.21
N LYS A 193 9.31 7.03 7.69
CA LYS A 193 10.39 6.22 8.27
C LYS A 193 10.04 4.73 8.39
N GLY A 194 9.33 4.18 7.41
CA GLY A 194 8.93 2.78 7.39
C GLY A 194 7.70 2.47 8.24
N LEU A 195 6.95 3.49 8.66
CA LEU A 195 5.70 3.34 9.40
C LEU A 195 4.49 3.40 8.44
N SER A 196 3.55 4.30 8.68
CA SER A 196 2.37 4.49 7.84
C SER A 196 1.93 5.94 7.81
N ALA A 197 1.09 6.31 6.85
CA ALA A 197 0.48 7.63 6.79
C ALA A 197 -0.37 7.95 8.04
N PHE A 198 -0.82 6.94 8.79
CA PHE A 198 -1.65 7.12 9.98
C PHE A 198 -0.95 7.95 11.07
N THR A 199 0.39 7.88 11.15
CA THR A 199 1.19 8.66 12.13
C THR A 199 1.10 10.17 11.90
N ASP A 200 0.88 10.58 10.65
CA ASP A 200 0.89 11.98 10.22
C ASP A 200 -0.52 12.52 9.90
N LEU A 201 -1.56 11.67 10.05
CA LEU A 201 -2.92 12.14 9.87
C LEU A 201 -3.29 13.15 10.97
N ILE A 202 -3.93 14.23 10.53
CA ILE A 202 -4.33 15.34 11.40
C ILE A 202 -5.28 14.88 12.50
N LYS A 203 -5.02 15.30 13.73
CA LYS A 203 -5.85 15.00 14.91
C LYS A 203 -6.73 16.19 15.26
N LEU A 204 -7.94 16.23 14.69
CA LEU A 204 -8.96 17.24 14.97
C LEU A 204 -10.18 16.59 15.65
N LYS A 205 -10.85 17.32 16.55
CA LYS A 205 -12.02 16.80 17.31
C LYS A 205 -13.19 16.38 16.41
N ASN A 206 -13.33 17.02 15.26
CA ASN A 206 -14.39 16.79 14.29
C ASN A 206 -13.97 15.90 13.13
N VAL A 207 -12.76 15.32 13.17
CA VAL A 207 -12.23 14.42 12.14
C VAL A 207 -11.90 13.07 12.78
N GLU A 208 -12.59 12.03 12.32
CA GLU A 208 -12.26 10.63 12.60
C GLU A 208 -11.46 10.07 11.44
N CYS A 209 -10.30 9.48 11.69
CA CYS A 209 -9.42 8.93 10.67
C CYS A 209 -9.41 7.41 10.72
N ILE A 210 -9.54 6.78 9.55
CA ILE A 210 -9.36 5.35 9.35
C ILE A 210 -8.38 5.16 8.20
N LEU A 211 -7.40 4.30 8.40
CA LEU A 211 -6.49 3.89 7.36
C LEU A 211 -6.72 2.43 7.01
N VAL A 212 -6.76 2.12 5.73
CA VAL A 212 -6.75 0.76 5.19
C VAL A 212 -5.44 0.51 4.44
N ALA A 213 -4.94 -0.71 4.47
CA ALA A 213 -3.72 -1.06 3.73
C ALA A 213 -3.67 -2.53 3.34
N SER A 214 -3.08 -2.80 2.18
CA SER A 214 -2.61 -4.14 1.82
C SER A 214 -1.26 -4.40 2.47
N MET A 215 -1.17 -5.44 3.29
CA MET A 215 0.11 -5.86 3.87
C MET A 215 0.95 -6.69 2.88
N ALA A 216 0.39 -7.12 1.76
CA ALA A 216 1.07 -7.98 0.78
C ALA A 216 2.18 -7.26 -0.04
N LYS A 217 2.22 -5.92 -0.02
CA LYS A 217 3.21 -5.14 -0.74
C LYS A 217 4.53 -5.04 0.07
N ALA A 218 4.76 -3.92 0.74
CA ALA A 218 5.99 -3.70 1.48
C ALA A 218 6.15 -4.67 2.66
N LEU A 219 5.06 -5.01 3.36
CA LEU A 219 5.13 -5.88 4.54
C LEU A 219 5.23 -7.38 4.22
N GLY A 220 5.00 -7.80 2.96
CA GLY A 220 5.19 -9.18 2.51
C GLY A 220 4.25 -10.22 3.15
N VAL A 221 3.08 -9.80 3.62
CA VAL A 221 2.08 -10.65 4.28
C VAL A 221 0.75 -10.56 3.54
N ASP A 222 0.22 -11.68 3.06
CA ASP A 222 -1.09 -11.74 2.42
C ASP A 222 -2.20 -11.48 3.46
N ALA A 223 -2.38 -10.21 3.78
CA ALA A 223 -3.38 -9.71 4.70
C ALA A 223 -3.78 -8.27 4.35
N GLY A 224 -4.91 -7.84 4.91
CA GLY A 224 -5.35 -6.46 4.92
C GLY A 224 -5.36 -5.91 6.32
N LEU A 225 -4.98 -4.66 6.48
CA LEU A 225 -4.93 -3.95 7.75
C LEU A 225 -5.91 -2.78 7.74
N VAL A 226 -6.61 -2.58 8.85
CA VAL A 226 -7.35 -1.34 9.13
C VAL A 226 -6.85 -0.78 10.45
N LEU A 227 -6.52 0.51 10.49
CA LEU A 227 -6.11 1.27 11.66
C LEU A 227 -7.14 2.35 11.95
N GLY A 228 -7.46 2.58 13.23
CA GLY A 228 -8.42 3.61 13.62
C GLY A 228 -8.67 3.64 15.11
N SER A 229 -9.72 4.37 15.53
CA SER A 229 -10.16 4.35 16.92
C SER A 229 -10.77 3.01 17.32
N GLU A 230 -10.70 2.68 18.60
CA GLU A 230 -11.30 1.45 19.13
C GLU A 230 -12.79 1.35 18.76
N LYS A 231 -13.52 2.47 18.82
CA LYS A 231 -14.94 2.54 18.45
C LYS A 231 -15.18 2.10 17.01
N MET A 232 -14.38 2.61 16.05
CA MET A 232 -14.54 2.29 14.63
C MET A 232 -14.12 0.86 14.34
N ILE A 233 -13.00 0.41 14.87
CA ILE A 233 -12.53 -0.97 14.70
C ILE A 233 -13.53 -1.97 15.29
N ARG A 234 -14.11 -1.70 16.47
CA ARG A 234 -15.15 -2.55 17.03
C ARG A 234 -16.39 -2.65 16.12
N ARG A 235 -16.82 -1.53 15.52
CA ARG A 235 -17.92 -1.52 14.56
C ARG A 235 -17.61 -2.37 13.31
N LEU A 236 -16.42 -2.26 12.78
CA LEU A 236 -15.97 -3.05 11.63
C LEU A 236 -15.94 -4.56 11.95
N LYS A 237 -15.46 -4.93 13.13
CA LYS A 237 -15.42 -6.34 13.59
C LYS A 237 -16.83 -6.96 13.76
N GLN A 238 -17.87 -6.16 13.90
CA GLN A 238 -19.27 -6.61 13.99
C GLN A 238 -19.94 -6.79 12.62
N SER A 239 -19.29 -6.40 11.52
CA SER A 239 -19.89 -6.54 10.18
C SER A 239 -19.94 -8.01 9.74
N ASN A 240 -20.96 -8.35 8.97
CA ASN A 240 -21.10 -9.69 8.39
C ASN A 240 -19.89 -10.07 7.52
N THR A 241 -19.31 -9.08 6.83
CA THR A 241 -18.13 -9.27 5.99
C THR A 241 -16.92 -9.72 6.81
N PHE A 242 -16.66 -9.12 7.96
CA PHE A 242 -15.56 -9.54 8.85
C PHE A 242 -15.84 -10.90 9.50
N VAL A 243 -17.04 -11.08 10.03
CA VAL A 243 -17.45 -12.30 10.75
C VAL A 243 -17.44 -13.52 9.83
N GLY A 244 -17.85 -13.37 8.56
CA GLY A 244 -17.94 -14.44 7.59
C GLY A 244 -16.63 -14.72 6.83
N ALA A 245 -15.65 -13.82 6.89
CA ALA A 245 -14.39 -13.98 6.17
C ALA A 245 -13.44 -14.94 6.89
N SER A 246 -12.68 -15.70 6.10
CA SER A 246 -11.53 -16.45 6.62
C SER A 246 -10.43 -15.46 7.07
N PRO A 247 -9.76 -15.72 8.20
CA PRO A 247 -8.61 -14.94 8.61
C PRO A 247 -7.40 -15.20 7.69
N PRO A 248 -6.38 -14.32 7.70
CA PRO A 248 -5.12 -14.59 7.02
C PRO A 248 -4.34 -15.72 7.69
N SER A 249 -3.25 -16.17 7.06
CA SER A 249 -2.38 -17.20 7.62
C SER A 249 -1.83 -16.80 8.99
N ALA A 250 -2.07 -17.63 10.00
CA ALA A 250 -1.49 -17.45 11.34
C ALA A 250 0.04 -17.45 11.31
N ALA A 251 0.63 -18.27 10.43
CA ALA A 251 2.08 -18.33 10.23
C ALA A 251 2.65 -17.02 9.65
N ALA A 252 1.95 -16.42 8.70
CA ALA A 252 2.35 -15.13 8.14
C ALA A 252 2.25 -14.00 9.18
N LEU A 253 1.21 -14.03 10.03
CA LEU A 253 1.09 -13.08 11.15
C LEU A 253 2.17 -13.29 12.21
N TYR A 254 2.59 -14.52 12.46
CA TYR A 254 3.74 -14.80 13.33
C TYR A 254 5.01 -14.12 12.82
N ALA A 255 5.29 -14.24 11.52
CA ALA A 255 6.44 -13.56 10.90
C ALA A 255 6.31 -12.04 10.98
N PHE A 256 5.11 -11.48 10.77
CA PHE A 256 4.84 -10.04 10.92
C PHE A 256 5.14 -9.56 12.35
N ILE A 257 4.65 -10.27 13.38
CA ILE A 257 4.84 -9.91 14.78
C ILE A 257 6.33 -9.85 15.14
N HIS A 258 7.09 -10.87 14.74
CA HIS A 258 8.51 -11.02 15.10
C HIS A 258 9.47 -10.36 14.13
N GLY A 259 9.00 -9.84 12.99
CA GLY A 259 9.82 -9.30 11.90
C GLY A 259 10.21 -7.82 12.03
N GLU A 260 9.98 -7.14 13.16
CA GLU A 260 10.19 -5.69 13.30
C GLU A 260 11.61 -5.25 12.89
N LYS A 261 12.62 -5.95 13.38
CA LYS A 261 14.02 -5.66 13.03
C LYS A 261 14.30 -5.85 11.53
N ILE A 262 13.69 -6.86 10.91
CA ILE A 262 13.82 -7.16 9.48
C ILE A 262 13.23 -6.01 8.67
N TYR A 263 12.04 -5.52 9.02
CA TYR A 263 11.41 -4.38 8.36
C TYR A 263 12.27 -3.12 8.44
N HIS A 264 12.84 -2.83 9.62
CA HIS A 264 13.70 -1.66 9.82
C HIS A 264 14.96 -1.74 8.95
N GLN A 265 15.65 -2.87 8.95
CA GLN A 265 16.85 -3.08 8.14
C GLN A 265 16.53 -3.00 6.63
N ALA A 266 15.40 -3.59 6.21
CA ALA A 266 14.97 -3.51 4.82
C ALA A 266 14.64 -2.07 4.41
N TRP A 267 14.01 -1.30 5.29
CA TRP A 267 13.72 0.11 5.05
C TRP A 267 15.01 0.95 4.92
N GLU A 268 15.97 0.77 5.82
CA GLU A 268 17.27 1.46 5.75
C GLU A 268 18.00 1.16 4.44
N LYS A 269 18.03 -0.11 4.02
CA LYS A 269 18.64 -0.52 2.75
C LYS A 269 17.89 0.10 1.55
N LEU A 270 16.57 0.15 1.59
CA LEU A 270 15.76 0.82 0.55
C LEU A 270 16.11 2.30 0.46
N GLN A 271 16.21 3.03 1.60
CA GLN A 271 16.58 4.45 1.60
C GLN A 271 17.98 4.67 1.01
N HIS A 272 18.95 3.79 1.32
CA HIS A 272 20.27 3.85 0.74
C HIS A 272 20.24 3.66 -0.79
N ASN A 273 19.51 2.66 -1.28
CA ASN A 273 19.34 2.39 -2.70
C ASN A 273 18.69 3.57 -3.44
N MET A 274 17.66 4.18 -2.83
CA MET A 274 16.99 5.36 -3.38
C MET A 274 17.95 6.56 -3.47
N ALA A 275 18.66 6.88 -2.39
CA ALA A 275 19.62 7.98 -2.37
C ALA A 275 20.71 7.81 -3.44
N HIS A 276 21.21 6.58 -3.61
CA HIS A 276 22.20 6.27 -4.63
C HIS A 276 21.64 6.48 -6.06
N PHE A 277 20.42 6.01 -6.33
CA PHE A 277 19.77 6.16 -7.61
C PHE A 277 19.42 7.63 -7.91
N GLU A 278 18.82 8.33 -6.95
CA GLU A 278 18.42 9.73 -7.08
C GLU A 278 19.60 10.68 -7.35
N ALA A 279 20.78 10.38 -6.80
CA ALA A 279 21.99 11.14 -7.08
C ALA A 279 22.50 11.03 -8.53
N ALA A 280 21.99 10.06 -9.29
CA ALA A 280 22.46 9.74 -10.63
C ALA A 280 21.47 10.06 -11.75
N ILE A 281 20.16 10.22 -11.44
CA ILE A 281 19.11 10.52 -12.42
C ILE A 281 18.98 12.04 -12.64
N ASP A 282 18.34 12.39 -13.76
CA ASP A 282 18.10 13.76 -14.18
C ASP A 282 16.61 14.15 -14.06
N LEU A 283 16.28 15.36 -14.50
CA LEU A 283 14.93 15.93 -14.47
C LEU A 283 13.92 15.25 -15.41
N THR A 284 14.32 14.23 -16.17
CA THR A 284 13.39 13.46 -17.02
C THR A 284 12.60 12.40 -16.25
N PHE A 285 12.95 12.20 -14.97
CA PHE A 285 12.23 11.33 -14.07
C PHE A 285 11.30 12.15 -13.16
N GLU A 286 10.04 11.70 -13.08
CA GLU A 286 9.09 12.23 -12.09
C GLU A 286 9.05 11.26 -10.91
N TYR A 287 9.33 11.77 -9.70
CA TYR A 287 9.34 10.95 -8.49
C TYR A 287 9.02 11.79 -7.25
N GLU A 288 8.58 11.12 -6.20
CA GLU A 288 8.36 11.70 -4.87
C GLU A 288 9.45 11.22 -3.92
N ARG A 289 10.10 12.15 -3.21
CA ARG A 289 11.12 11.81 -2.22
C ARG A 289 10.56 10.89 -1.14
N GLY A 290 11.28 9.81 -0.85
CA GLY A 290 10.85 8.82 0.14
C GLY A 290 10.00 7.69 -0.44
N PHE A 291 9.62 7.74 -1.74
CA PHE A 291 8.88 6.68 -2.40
C PHE A 291 9.68 6.05 -3.55
N PRO A 292 9.85 4.72 -3.59
CA PRO A 292 10.81 4.03 -4.46
C PRO A 292 10.30 3.79 -5.90
N ALA A 293 9.53 4.71 -6.47
CA ALA A 293 9.05 4.59 -7.85
C ALA A 293 9.37 5.87 -8.63
N TYR A 294 9.94 5.68 -9.81
CA TYR A 294 10.45 6.72 -10.69
C TYR A 294 9.77 6.61 -12.04
N LEU A 295 8.85 7.52 -12.34
CA LEU A 295 8.09 7.55 -13.58
C LEU A 295 8.98 8.03 -14.73
N ILE A 296 8.83 7.40 -15.88
CA ILE A 296 9.61 7.67 -17.08
C ILE A 296 8.67 7.96 -18.24
N GLN A 297 8.86 9.08 -18.92
CA GLN A 297 8.10 9.42 -20.12
C GLN A 297 8.73 8.84 -21.42
N ARG A 298 9.95 8.29 -21.34
CA ARG A 298 10.68 7.71 -22.48
C ARG A 298 10.28 6.24 -22.69
N HIS A 299 9.21 5.98 -23.45
CA HIS A 299 8.68 4.62 -23.68
C HIS A 299 9.66 3.67 -24.39
N HIS A 300 10.60 4.18 -25.21
CA HIS A 300 11.64 3.37 -25.87
C HIS A 300 12.61 2.71 -24.87
N LEU A 301 12.82 3.33 -23.72
CA LEU A 301 13.71 2.83 -22.65
C LEU A 301 13.35 1.42 -22.17
N VAL A 302 12.06 1.02 -22.23
CA VAL A 302 11.63 -0.34 -21.86
C VAL A 302 12.32 -1.40 -22.70
N LYS A 303 12.42 -1.18 -24.03
CA LYS A 303 13.07 -2.13 -24.96
C LYS A 303 14.59 -2.11 -24.82
N GLU A 304 15.16 -0.94 -24.62
CA GLU A 304 16.60 -0.76 -24.43
C GLU A 304 17.09 -1.45 -23.15
N LEU A 305 16.40 -1.24 -22.02
CA LEU A 305 16.70 -1.92 -20.76
C LEU A 305 16.51 -3.43 -20.87
N MET A 306 15.44 -3.88 -21.53
CA MET A 306 15.20 -5.30 -21.75
C MET A 306 16.32 -5.96 -22.57
N SER A 307 16.88 -5.27 -23.59
CA SER A 307 18.02 -5.78 -24.35
C SER A 307 19.30 -5.91 -23.54
N GLN A 308 19.39 -5.21 -22.40
CA GLN A 308 20.47 -5.29 -21.43
C GLN A 308 20.12 -6.19 -20.22
N ASN A 309 19.09 -7.02 -20.35
CA ASN A 309 18.59 -7.92 -19.29
C ASN A 309 18.09 -7.19 -18.04
N ILE A 310 17.48 -6.03 -18.21
CA ILE A 310 16.84 -5.25 -17.16
C ILE A 310 15.34 -5.11 -17.46
N LEU A 311 14.50 -5.55 -16.53
CA LEU A 311 13.03 -5.43 -16.61
C LEU A 311 12.52 -4.32 -15.70
N ILE A 312 11.68 -3.47 -16.24
CA ILE A 312 10.97 -2.42 -15.50
C ILE A 312 9.46 -2.59 -15.63
N SER A 313 8.68 -1.95 -14.75
CA SER A 313 7.23 -1.94 -14.86
C SER A 313 6.78 -1.05 -16.03
N SER A 314 5.99 -1.61 -16.95
CA SER A 314 5.31 -0.85 -18.01
C SER A 314 4.00 -1.56 -18.36
N PHE A 315 2.87 -0.93 -18.06
CA PHE A 315 1.53 -1.51 -18.26
C PHE A 315 0.48 -0.41 -18.48
N PRO A 316 -0.54 -0.66 -19.33
CA PRO A 316 -1.64 0.27 -19.50
C PRO A 316 -2.46 0.39 -18.22
N TYR A 317 -2.86 1.61 -17.85
CA TYR A 317 -3.69 1.89 -16.68
C TYR A 317 -4.49 3.19 -16.89
N PRO A 318 -5.75 3.29 -16.46
CA PRO A 318 -6.55 2.28 -15.72
C PRO A 318 -7.19 1.21 -16.62
N ASN A 319 -7.19 1.39 -17.93
CA ASN A 319 -7.81 0.49 -18.90
C ASN A 319 -6.75 -0.14 -19.81
N PRO A 320 -7.06 -1.30 -20.44
CA PRO A 320 -6.12 -1.96 -21.37
C PRO A 320 -5.67 -1.09 -22.55
N ASP A 321 -6.48 -0.12 -22.97
CA ASP A 321 -6.22 0.79 -24.10
C ASP A 321 -5.59 2.12 -23.65
N SER A 322 -5.31 2.29 -22.36
CA SER A 322 -4.64 3.49 -21.85
C SER A 322 -3.16 3.52 -22.19
N GLU A 323 -2.57 4.71 -22.25
CA GLU A 323 -1.11 4.85 -22.36
C GLU A 323 -0.41 4.12 -21.19
N PRO A 324 0.71 3.42 -21.49
CA PRO A 324 1.42 2.67 -20.47
C PRO A 324 2.04 3.58 -19.40
N VAL A 325 1.78 3.27 -18.15
CA VAL A 325 2.54 3.81 -17.02
C VAL A 325 3.87 3.05 -16.95
N THR A 326 4.96 3.76 -17.25
CA THR A 326 6.32 3.18 -17.28
C THR A 326 7.14 3.73 -16.12
N ARG A 327 7.66 2.83 -15.28
CA ARG A 327 8.40 3.24 -14.08
C ARG A 327 9.46 2.24 -13.67
N ILE A 328 10.56 2.75 -13.13
CA ILE A 328 11.55 2.00 -12.37
C ILE A 328 11.08 1.95 -10.93
N VAL A 329 11.04 0.75 -10.34
CA VAL A 329 10.69 0.56 -8.93
C VAL A 329 11.89 -0.05 -8.21
N LEU A 330 12.39 0.63 -7.19
CA LEU A 330 13.44 0.10 -6.34
C LEU A 330 12.85 -0.75 -5.20
N SER A 331 13.65 -1.69 -4.74
CA SER A 331 13.33 -2.53 -3.58
C SER A 331 14.61 -2.73 -2.74
N SER A 332 14.42 -3.08 -1.48
CA SER A 332 15.55 -3.40 -0.60
C SER A 332 16.29 -4.68 -1.00
N TRP A 333 15.71 -5.52 -1.86
CA TRP A 333 16.43 -6.70 -2.38
C TRP A 333 17.52 -6.35 -3.41
N HIS A 334 17.51 -5.13 -4.01
CA HIS A 334 18.56 -4.71 -4.91
C HIS A 334 19.87 -4.47 -4.16
N GLU A 335 20.97 -4.92 -4.78
CA GLU A 335 22.32 -4.67 -4.31
C GLU A 335 22.91 -3.42 -4.99
N PRO A 336 23.98 -2.83 -4.46
CA PRO A 336 24.61 -1.65 -5.07
C PRO A 336 24.99 -1.84 -6.54
N GLU A 337 25.40 -3.06 -6.92
CA GLU A 337 25.74 -3.42 -8.31
C GLU A 337 24.54 -3.33 -9.24
N ASP A 338 23.33 -3.70 -8.76
CA ASP A 338 22.11 -3.60 -9.55
C ASP A 338 21.74 -2.14 -9.80
N ILE A 339 21.87 -1.31 -8.75
CA ILE A 339 21.63 0.13 -8.87
C ILE A 339 22.61 0.76 -9.86
N ASN A 340 23.90 0.38 -9.82
CA ASN A 340 24.88 0.83 -10.79
C ASN A 340 24.57 0.34 -12.23
N ALA A 341 24.09 -0.89 -12.38
CA ALA A 341 23.73 -1.44 -13.67
C ALA A 341 22.58 -0.65 -14.33
N ILE A 342 21.50 -0.38 -13.59
CA ILE A 342 20.39 0.40 -14.15
C ILE A 342 20.79 1.87 -14.39
N ILE A 343 21.59 2.49 -13.52
CA ILE A 343 22.11 3.86 -13.73
C ILE A 343 22.92 3.93 -15.03
N THR A 344 23.78 2.95 -15.27
CA THR A 344 24.59 2.89 -16.50
C THR A 344 23.69 2.72 -17.73
N ALA A 345 22.70 1.82 -17.64
CA ALA A 345 21.81 1.51 -18.75
C ALA A 345 20.88 2.67 -19.15
N ILE A 346 20.47 3.55 -18.22
CA ILE A 346 19.63 4.71 -18.53
C ILE A 346 20.41 5.92 -19.10
N LYS A 347 21.74 5.94 -18.93
CA LYS A 347 22.64 7.01 -19.39
C LYS A 347 23.21 6.77 -20.79
N ASN A 348 23.19 5.54 -21.28
CA ASN A 348 23.64 5.15 -22.59
C ASN A 348 22.53 5.31 -23.62
#